data_43df65f5148f946280030610eb560bee
#
_entry.id   43df65f5148f946280030610eb560bee
#
_cell.length_a   1.000
_cell.length_b   1.000
_cell.length_c   1.000
_cell.angle_alpha   90.00
_cell.angle_beta   90.00
_cell.angle_gamma   90.00
#
_symmetry.space_group_name_H-M   'P 1'
#
loop_
_entity.id
_entity.type
_entity.pdbx_description
1 polymer ?
#
loop_
_entity_poly.entity_id
_entity_poly.type
_entity_poly.pdbx_seq_one_letter_code
_entity_poly.pdbx_strand_id
1 'polypeptide(L)' 'MKMLQILGTGCPKCKKLAETTEEAAKSLGLEYRMEKVTDIQAIMGFGVMMTPAPAVDGVVKVSGKVPSAEEIRKILSA' A
#
# COMPACT_ATOMS: atom_id res chain seq x y z
N MET A 1 0.63 -8.50 -13.66
CA MET A 1 0.25 -7.16 -13.12
C MET A 1 0.06 -7.28 -11.61
N LYS A 2 0.66 -6.38 -10.85
CA LYS A 2 0.52 -6.39 -9.40
C LYS A 2 -0.67 -5.53 -8.98
N MET A 3 -1.40 -6.01 -7.99
CA MET A 3 -2.48 -5.23 -7.37
C MET A 3 -1.91 -4.56 -6.12
N LEU A 4 -1.83 -3.24 -6.16
CA LEU A 4 -1.34 -2.44 -5.04
C LEU A 4 -2.53 -1.86 -4.30
N GLN A 5 -2.66 -2.20 -3.04
CA GLN A 5 -3.80 -1.77 -2.23
C GLN A 5 -3.31 -0.91 -1.07
N ILE A 6 -3.90 0.26 -0.93
CA ILE A 6 -3.58 1.17 0.15
C ILE A 6 -4.75 1.15 1.14
N LEU A 7 -4.49 0.60 2.30
CA LEU A 7 -5.51 0.44 3.34
C LEU A 7 -5.49 1.65 4.28
N GLY A 8 -6.56 2.39 4.29
CA GLY A 8 -6.66 3.55 5.17
C GLY A 8 -7.92 4.36 4.90
N THR A 9 -8.29 5.17 5.86
CA THR A 9 -9.55 5.93 5.83
C THR A 9 -9.41 7.33 5.23
N GLY A 10 -8.36 7.57 4.45
CA GLY A 10 -8.20 8.84 3.74
C GLY A 10 -7.42 9.90 4.51
N CYS A 11 -6.66 9.51 5.53
CA CYS A 11 -5.83 10.46 6.27
C CYS A 11 -4.64 10.95 5.41
N PRO A 12 -3.97 12.05 5.79
CA PRO A 12 -2.81 12.54 5.04
C PRO A 12 -1.71 11.51 4.86
N LYS A 13 -1.47 10.67 5.85
CA LYS A 13 -0.47 9.61 5.77
C LYS A 13 -0.84 8.58 4.72
N CYS A 14 -2.13 8.28 4.56
CA CYS A 14 -2.61 7.35 3.56
C CYS A 14 -2.35 7.88 2.15
N LYS A 15 -2.57 9.18 1.93
CA LYS A 15 -2.27 9.82 0.66
C LYS A 15 -0.78 9.76 0.35
N LYS A 16 0.05 10.04 1.33
CA LYS A 16 1.50 10.00 1.19
C LYS A 16 1.96 8.60 0.82
N LEU A 17 1.43 7.59 1.48
CA LEU A 17 1.74 6.21 1.20
C LEU A 17 1.35 5.84 -0.24
N ALA A 18 0.17 6.26 -0.68
CA ALA A 18 -0.29 5.98 -2.04
C ALA A 18 0.66 6.59 -3.08
N GLU A 19 1.04 7.85 -2.88
CA GLU A 19 1.98 8.53 -3.78
C GLU A 19 3.33 7.83 -3.81
N THR A 20 3.87 7.49 -2.65
CA THR A 20 5.17 6.83 -2.54
C THR A 20 5.13 5.46 -3.20
N THR A 21 4.07 4.71 -2.98
CA THR A 21 3.89 3.38 -3.57
C THR A 21 3.82 3.47 -5.09
N GLU A 22 3.08 4.43 -5.62
CA GLU A 22 2.96 4.64 -7.05
C GLU A 22 4.30 5.01 -7.68
N GLU A 23 5.04 5.92 -7.05
CA GLU A 23 6.36 6.31 -7.53
C GLU A 23 7.31 5.13 -7.55
N ALA A 24 7.29 4.31 -6.51
CA ALA A 24 8.14 3.13 -6.44
C ALA A 24 7.82 2.14 -7.55
N ALA A 25 6.54 1.90 -7.82
CA ALA A 25 6.12 0.99 -8.88
C ALA A 25 6.55 1.50 -10.25
N LYS A 26 6.39 2.79 -10.50
CA LYS A 26 6.82 3.41 -11.76
C LYS A 26 8.33 3.35 -11.91
N SER A 27 9.06 3.59 -10.83
CA SER A 27 10.53 3.53 -10.82
C SER A 27 11.05 2.14 -11.20
N LEU A 28 10.32 1.10 -10.80
CA LEU A 28 10.69 -0.28 -11.11
C LEU A 28 10.18 -0.74 -12.48
N GLY A 29 9.41 0.07 -13.17
CA GLY A 29 8.82 -0.30 -14.44
C GLY A 29 7.78 -1.40 -14.34
N LEU A 30 7.13 -1.53 -13.20
CA LEU A 30 6.12 -2.57 -12.99
C LEU A 30 4.79 -2.18 -13.63
N GLU A 31 4.10 -3.18 -14.16
CA GLU A 31 2.69 -3.03 -14.47
C GLU A 31 1.92 -3.25 -13.18
N TYR A 32 1.09 -2.30 -12.82
CA TYR A 32 0.37 -2.37 -11.56
C TYR A 32 -1.02 -1.74 -11.66
N ARG A 33 -1.84 -2.10 -10.71
CA ARG A 33 -3.14 -1.49 -10.50
C ARG A 33 -3.18 -1.00 -9.06
N MET A 34 -3.59 0.25 -8.87
CA MET A 34 -3.68 0.82 -7.52
C MET A 34 -5.13 0.89 -7.08
N GLU A 35 -5.39 0.44 -5.88
CA GLU A 35 -6.70 0.49 -5.28
C GLU A 35 -6.59 1.08 -3.88
N LYS A 36 -7.46 2.04 -3.56
CA LYS A 36 -7.53 2.62 -2.22
C LYS A 36 -8.68 1.94 -1.48
N VAL A 37 -8.35 1.27 -0.39
CA VAL A 37 -9.35 0.59 0.43
C VAL A 37 -9.64 1.46 1.65
N THR A 38 -10.79 2.10 1.64
CA THR A 38 -11.19 3.04 2.70
C THR A 38 -12.24 2.48 3.64
N ASP A 39 -12.85 1.36 3.29
CA ASP A 39 -13.85 0.72 4.12
C ASP A 39 -13.18 -0.02 5.29
N ILE A 40 -13.54 0.35 6.50
CA ILE A 40 -12.97 -0.22 7.71
C ILE A 40 -13.15 -1.74 7.75
N GLN A 41 -14.31 -2.23 7.34
CA GLN A 41 -14.56 -3.68 7.34
C GLN A 41 -13.65 -4.41 6.38
N ALA A 42 -13.44 -3.85 5.20
CA ALA A 42 -12.51 -4.42 4.23
C ALA A 42 -11.08 -4.40 4.76
N ILE A 43 -10.67 -3.30 5.39
CA ILE A 43 -9.35 -3.18 6.00
C ILE A 43 -9.15 -4.25 7.07
N MET A 44 -10.13 -4.44 7.93
CA MET A 44 -10.08 -5.47 8.96
C MET A 44 -10.01 -6.87 8.36
N GLY A 45 -10.64 -7.07 7.21
CA GLY A 45 -10.59 -8.33 6.48
C GLY A 45 -9.18 -8.69 6.01
N PHE A 46 -8.29 -7.71 5.86
CA PHE A 46 -6.88 -7.96 5.56
C PHE A 46 -6.06 -8.34 6.79
N GLY A 47 -6.66 -8.30 7.99
CA GLY A 47 -5.95 -8.59 9.22
C GLY A 47 -5.15 -7.41 9.76
N VAL A 48 -5.44 -6.19 9.30
CA VAL A 48 -4.72 -4.99 9.72
C VAL A 48 -5.46 -4.34 10.88
N MET A 49 -4.74 -4.04 11.94
CA MET A 49 -5.30 -3.34 13.09
C MET A 49 -4.94 -1.85 13.10
N MET A 50 -3.93 -1.45 12.33
CA MET A 50 -3.46 -0.07 12.26
C MET A 50 -3.32 0.36 10.82
N THR A 51 -3.66 1.60 10.53
CA THR A 51 -3.54 2.19 9.20
C THR A 51 -2.61 3.41 9.26
N PRO A 52 -1.96 3.81 8.16
CA PRO A 52 -2.05 3.23 6.82
C PRO A 52 -1.27 1.93 6.67
N ALA A 53 -1.68 1.11 5.73
CA ALA A 53 -0.99 -0.14 5.46
C ALA A 53 -0.99 -0.44 3.97
N PRO A 54 0.17 -0.71 3.37
CA PRO A 54 0.22 -1.14 1.97
C PRO A 54 0.02 -2.66 1.88
N ALA A 55 -0.72 -3.08 0.88
CA ALA A 55 -0.89 -4.50 0.56
C ALA A 55 -0.53 -4.72 -0.91
N VAL A 56 0.08 -5.84 -1.20
CA VAL A 56 0.44 -6.24 -2.55
C VAL A 56 -0.21 -7.59 -2.82
N ASP A 57 -1.05 -7.65 -3.84
CA ASP A 57 -1.78 -8.87 -4.22
C ASP A 57 -2.56 -9.48 -3.05
N GLY A 58 -3.14 -8.61 -2.21
CA GLY A 58 -3.94 -9.05 -1.07
C GLY A 58 -3.16 -9.37 0.19
N VAL A 59 -1.83 -9.24 0.17
CA VAL A 59 -0.98 -9.52 1.33
C VAL A 59 -0.47 -8.21 1.92
N VAL A 60 -0.78 -7.97 3.19
CA VAL A 60 -0.31 -6.78 3.90
C VAL A 60 1.17 -6.92 4.19
N LYS A 61 1.95 -5.93 3.76
CA LYS A 61 3.42 -5.95 3.90
C LYS A 61 3.90 -5.16 5.12
N VAL A 62 3.21 -4.07 5.44
CA VAL A 62 3.53 -3.21 6.58
C VAL A 62 2.23 -2.74 7.17
N SER A 63 2.18 -2.47 8.46
CA SER A 63 0.98 -1.90 9.07
C SER A 63 1.35 -0.80 10.07
N GLY A 64 0.53 0.23 10.11
CA GLY A 64 0.65 1.30 11.09
C GLY A 64 1.75 2.31 10.86
N LYS A 65 2.40 2.28 9.68
CA LYS A 65 3.42 3.28 9.33
C LYS A 65 3.52 3.47 7.83
N VAL A 66 4.12 4.60 7.43
CA VAL A 66 4.39 4.90 6.03
C VAL A 66 5.84 4.48 5.74
N PRO A 67 6.06 3.40 5.01
CA PRO A 67 7.42 3.00 4.65
C PRO A 67 8.03 4.00 3.66
N SER A 68 9.36 4.04 3.62
CA SER A 68 10.07 4.87 2.65
C SER A 68 9.92 4.30 1.24
N ALA A 69 10.20 5.14 0.23
CA ALA A 69 10.18 4.69 -1.16
C ALA A 69 11.10 3.49 -1.39
N GLU A 70 12.24 3.48 -0.73
CA GLU A 70 13.20 2.38 -0.83
C GLU A 70 12.64 1.08 -0.25
N GLU A 71 11.98 1.17 0.90
CA GLU A 71 11.34 0.01 1.50
C GLU A 71 10.23 -0.54 0.61
N ILE A 72 9.43 0.35 0.03
CA ILE A 72 8.35 -0.05 -0.88
C ILE A 72 8.93 -0.72 -2.12
N ARG A 73 10.02 -0.20 -2.67
CA ARG A 73 10.67 -0.84 -3.82
C ARG A 73 11.13 -2.25 -3.49
N LYS A 74 11.66 -2.48 -2.29
CA LYS A 74 12.04 -3.83 -1.85
C LYS A 74 10.82 -4.74 -1.76
N ILE A 75 9.73 -4.23 -1.21
CA ILE A 75 8.49 -4.99 -1.11
C ILE A 75 7.97 -5.38 -2.49
N LEU A 76 7.97 -4.45 -3.43
CA LEU A 76 7.43 -4.67 -4.77
C LEU A 76 8.32 -5.57 -5.62
N SER A 77 9.61 -5.61 -5.36
CA SER A 77 10.54 -6.43 -6.12
C SER A 77 10.73 -7.83 -5.55
N ALA A 78 10.12 -8.10 -4.41
CA ALA A 78 10.21 -9.41 -3.76
C ALA A 78 9.33 -10.47 -4.43
#